data_19fd5baec5189f96c526ae0daf575c2b
#
_entry.id   19fd5baec5189f96c526ae0daf575c2b
#
_cell.length_a   1.000
_cell.length_b   1.000
_cell.length_c   1.000
_cell.angle_alpha   90.00
_cell.angle_beta   90.00
_cell.angle_gamma   90.00
#
_symmetry.space_group_name_H-M   'P 1'
#
loop_
_entity.id
_entity.type
_entity.pdbx_description
1 polymer ?
#
loop_
_entity_poly.entity_id
_entity_poly.type
_entity_poly.pdbx_seq_one_letter_code
_entity_poly.pdbx_strand_id
1 'polypeptide(L)'
;LRKRNVAILFRLNKKEAGVLDKKVKKSGLNREAYLRQLISGVVPRDAPPPDYYSMMRELHKIGNNLNQIAQKAHVLNVVDVQRYDKEVRKFNEAVRKITEAVILPEKNESWQ
;
A
#
# COMPACT_ATOMS: atom_id res chain seq x y z
N LEU A 1 8.59 -30.92 1.05
CA LEU A 1 7.18 -31.19 0.77
C LEU A 1 6.43 -29.90 0.48
N ARG A 2 5.58 -29.94 -0.52
CA ARG A 2 4.76 -28.79 -0.87
C ARG A 2 3.66 -28.61 0.18
N LYS A 3 3.56 -27.41 0.74
CA LYS A 3 2.42 -27.06 1.59
C LYS A 3 1.14 -26.95 0.78
N ARG A 4 1.23 -26.50 -0.47
CA ARG A 4 0.11 -26.38 -1.42
C ARG A 4 0.15 -27.55 -2.36
N ASN A 5 -0.58 -28.61 -2.02
CA ASN A 5 -0.56 -29.87 -2.75
C ASN A 5 -1.93 -30.26 -3.33
N VAL A 6 -2.90 -29.39 -3.24
CA VAL A 6 -4.22 -29.61 -3.87
C VAL A 6 -4.29 -28.82 -5.17
N ALA A 7 -4.42 -29.52 -6.27
CA ALA A 7 -4.55 -28.91 -7.59
C ALA A 7 -6.03 -28.79 -7.97
N ILE A 8 -6.42 -27.63 -8.45
CA ILE A 8 -7.80 -27.35 -8.89
C ILE A 8 -7.74 -26.84 -10.33
N LEU A 9 -8.52 -27.49 -11.20
CA LEU A 9 -8.66 -27.07 -12.58
C LEU A 9 -10.06 -26.49 -12.77
N PHE A 10 -10.14 -25.26 -13.30
CA PHE A 10 -11.40 -24.69 -13.75
C PHE A 10 -11.22 -24.01 -15.09
N ARG A 11 -12.30 -23.88 -15.84
CA ARG A 11 -12.26 -23.33 -17.19
C ARG A 11 -13.05 -22.03 -17.26
N LEU A 12 -12.50 -21.10 -18.04
CA LEU A 12 -13.10 -19.80 -18.33
C LEU A 12 -13.30 -19.70 -19.85
N ASN A 13 -14.30 -18.97 -20.28
CA ASN A 13 -14.39 -18.59 -21.68
C ASN A 13 -13.37 -17.49 -21.99
N LYS A 14 -13.21 -17.14 -23.28
CA LYS A 14 -12.21 -16.16 -23.70
C LYS A 14 -12.43 -14.79 -23.05
N LYS A 15 -13.69 -14.37 -22.92
CA LYS A 15 -14.04 -13.08 -22.34
C LYS A 15 -13.66 -13.04 -20.85
N GLU A 16 -14.01 -14.08 -20.11
CA GLU A 16 -13.68 -14.21 -18.69
C GLU A 16 -12.17 -14.26 -18.47
N ALA A 17 -11.47 -15.04 -19.27
CA ALA A 17 -10.00 -15.14 -19.20
C ALA A 17 -9.35 -13.80 -19.46
N GLY A 18 -9.85 -13.04 -20.43
CA GLY A 18 -9.34 -11.69 -20.73
C GLY A 18 -9.53 -10.72 -19.57
N VAL A 19 -10.68 -10.78 -18.91
CA VAL A 19 -10.95 -9.96 -17.72
C VAL A 19 -10.00 -10.32 -16.59
N LEU A 20 -9.82 -11.59 -16.34
CA LEU A 20 -8.90 -12.07 -15.31
C LEU A 20 -7.47 -11.62 -15.59
N ASP A 21 -6.99 -11.78 -16.81
CA ASP A 21 -5.62 -11.41 -17.19
C ASP A 21 -5.36 -9.92 -17.01
N LYS A 22 -6.34 -9.07 -17.35
CA LYS A 22 -6.23 -7.63 -17.13
C LYS A 22 -6.08 -7.29 -15.65
N LYS A 23 -6.92 -7.88 -14.82
CA LYS A 23 -6.90 -7.64 -13.37
C LYS A 23 -5.60 -8.12 -12.74
N VAL A 24 -5.11 -9.27 -13.15
CA VAL A 24 -3.85 -9.84 -12.68
C VAL A 24 -2.70 -8.90 -13.06
N LYS A 25 -2.63 -8.46 -14.31
CA LYS A 25 -1.58 -7.57 -14.79
C LYS A 25 -1.56 -6.26 -14.02
N LYS A 26 -2.72 -5.64 -13.81
CA LYS A 26 -2.81 -4.37 -13.07
C LYS A 26 -2.40 -4.50 -11.61
N SER A 27 -2.64 -5.66 -11.00
CA SER A 27 -2.29 -5.90 -9.60
C SER A 27 -0.78 -6.04 -9.36
N GLY A 28 -0.02 -6.37 -10.39
CA GLY A 28 1.41 -6.68 -10.25
C GLY A 28 1.68 -8.07 -9.66
N LEU A 29 0.65 -8.85 -9.37
CA LEU A 29 0.78 -10.22 -8.88
C LEU A 29 0.75 -11.21 -10.04
N ASN A 30 1.18 -12.44 -9.79
CA ASN A 30 0.92 -13.52 -10.74
C ASN A 30 -0.51 -14.03 -10.55
N ARG A 31 -0.99 -14.86 -11.50
CA ARG A 31 -2.37 -15.33 -11.49
C ARG A 31 -2.71 -16.12 -10.23
N GLU A 32 -1.83 -16.98 -9.79
CA GLU A 32 -2.06 -17.81 -8.60
C GLU A 32 -2.15 -16.96 -7.33
N ALA A 33 -1.24 -16.02 -7.15
CA ALA A 33 -1.24 -15.12 -5.99
C ALA A 33 -2.51 -14.26 -5.98
N TYR A 34 -2.92 -13.75 -7.15
CA TYR A 34 -4.16 -12.98 -7.29
C TYR A 34 -5.38 -13.79 -6.83
N LEU A 35 -5.51 -15.01 -7.34
CA LEU A 35 -6.62 -15.87 -7.01
C LEU A 35 -6.64 -16.29 -5.54
N ARG A 36 -5.47 -16.53 -4.94
CA ARG A 36 -5.39 -16.85 -3.52
C ARG A 36 -5.86 -15.70 -2.64
N GLN A 37 -5.54 -14.46 -3.01
CA GLN A 37 -6.04 -13.30 -2.28
C GLN A 37 -7.56 -13.18 -2.36
N LEU A 38 -8.14 -13.41 -3.53
CA LEU A 38 -9.60 -13.41 -3.66
C LEU A 38 -10.24 -14.47 -2.77
N ILE A 39 -9.67 -15.67 -2.73
CA ILE A 39 -10.17 -16.77 -1.89
C ILE A 39 -10.12 -16.37 -0.41
N SER A 40 -9.09 -15.67 0.01
CA SER A 40 -8.94 -15.21 1.41
C SER A 40 -9.84 -14.03 1.76
N GLY A 41 -10.63 -13.51 0.83
CA GLY A 41 -11.54 -12.40 1.06
C GLY A 41 -10.90 -11.03 0.86
N VAL A 42 -9.81 -10.98 0.10
CA VAL A 42 -9.07 -9.75 -0.17
C VAL A 42 -9.08 -9.47 -1.67
N VAL A 43 -9.44 -8.26 -2.06
CA VAL A 43 -9.39 -7.83 -3.46
C VAL A 43 -8.07 -7.08 -3.69
N PRO A 44 -7.14 -7.63 -4.51
CA PRO A 44 -5.89 -6.92 -4.79
C PRO A 44 -6.15 -5.61 -5.51
N ARG A 45 -5.44 -4.55 -5.10
CA ARG A 45 -5.48 -3.26 -5.77
C ARG A 45 -4.55 -3.27 -6.97
N ASP A 46 -4.82 -2.39 -7.92
CA ASP A 46 -3.89 -2.13 -9.01
C ASP A 46 -2.57 -1.63 -8.43
N ALA A 47 -1.46 -2.09 -9.02
CA ALA A 47 -0.15 -1.60 -8.61
C ALA A 47 -0.05 -0.10 -8.90
N PRO A 48 0.50 0.72 -7.96
CA PRO A 48 0.63 2.15 -8.21
C PRO A 48 1.60 2.43 -9.35
N PRO A 49 1.45 3.55 -10.08
CA PRO A 49 2.41 3.92 -11.11
C PRO A 49 3.78 4.24 -10.50
N PRO A 50 4.88 4.17 -11.30
CA PRO A 50 6.23 4.45 -10.79
C PRO A 50 6.37 5.81 -10.12
N ASP A 51 5.66 6.83 -10.61
CA ASP A 51 5.69 8.18 -10.04
C ASP A 51 5.20 8.23 -8.59
N TYR A 52 4.29 7.34 -8.21
CA TYR A 52 3.83 7.22 -6.84
C TYR A 52 4.99 6.92 -5.89
N TYR A 53 5.84 5.96 -6.26
CA TYR A 53 6.97 5.58 -5.40
C TYR A 53 8.00 6.71 -5.27
N SER A 54 8.25 7.44 -6.36
CA SER A 54 9.14 8.61 -6.34
C SER A 54 8.59 9.70 -5.42
N MET A 55 7.29 9.99 -5.53
CA MET A 55 6.62 10.96 -4.67
C MET A 55 6.70 10.55 -3.20
N MET A 56 6.45 9.28 -2.90
CA MET A 56 6.49 8.80 -1.52
C MET A 56 7.89 8.88 -0.93
N ARG A 57 8.93 8.60 -1.72
CA ARG A 57 10.31 8.79 -1.27
C ARG A 57 10.59 10.25 -0.90
N GLU A 58 10.12 11.19 -1.71
CA GLU A 58 10.29 12.62 -1.41
C GLU A 58 9.52 13.03 -0.15
N LEU A 59 8.29 12.53 0.02
CA LEU A 59 7.52 12.81 1.23
C LEU A 59 8.19 12.27 2.48
N HIS A 60 8.79 11.07 2.41
CA HIS A 60 9.54 10.50 3.53
C HIS A 60 10.79 11.33 3.86
N LYS A 61 11.50 11.83 2.84
CA LYS A 61 12.65 12.73 3.07
C LYS A 61 12.22 14.02 3.77
N ILE A 62 11.12 14.61 3.32
CA ILE A 62 10.57 15.81 3.94
C ILE A 62 10.21 15.54 5.40
N GLY A 63 9.54 14.42 5.68
CA GLY A 63 9.18 14.02 7.03
C GLY A 63 10.40 13.84 7.93
N ASN A 64 11.45 13.20 7.42
CA ASN A 64 12.70 13.03 8.16
C ASN A 64 13.38 14.38 8.44
N ASN A 65 13.38 15.28 7.47
CA ASN A 65 13.94 16.61 7.65
C ASN A 65 13.17 17.42 8.69
N LEU A 66 11.84 17.32 8.69
CA LEU A 66 10.98 17.94 9.69
C LEU A 66 11.26 17.41 11.08
N ASN A 67 11.46 16.10 11.22
CA ASN A 67 11.82 15.47 12.50
C ASN A 67 13.17 16.00 13.01
N GLN A 68 14.16 16.15 12.14
CA GLN A 68 15.47 16.69 12.52
C GLN A 68 15.37 18.16 12.97
N ILE A 69 14.57 18.97 12.30
CA ILE A 69 14.33 20.34 12.69
C ILE A 69 13.63 20.39 14.07
N ALA A 70 12.65 19.53 14.29
CA ALA A 70 11.96 19.43 15.58
C ALA A 70 12.93 19.10 16.71
N GLN A 71 13.85 18.14 16.50
CA GLN A 71 14.85 17.76 17.49
C GLN A 71 15.76 18.94 17.83
N LYS A 72 16.22 19.69 16.81
CA LYS A 72 17.06 20.89 17.02
C LYS A 72 16.28 21.98 17.75
N ALA A 73 15.03 22.18 17.42
CA ALA A 73 14.16 23.14 18.09
C ALA A 73 14.00 22.82 19.58
N HIS A 74 13.88 21.55 19.94
CA HIS A 74 13.84 21.10 21.33
C HIS A 74 15.13 21.47 22.07
N VAL A 75 16.28 21.21 21.45
CA VAL A 75 17.58 21.50 22.05
C VAL A 75 17.79 23.00 22.25
N LEU A 76 17.42 23.79 21.22
CA LEU A 76 17.68 25.24 21.22
C LEU A 76 16.56 26.06 21.89
N ASN A 77 15.38 25.48 22.06
CA ASN A 77 14.21 26.13 22.63
C ASN A 77 13.85 27.45 21.93
N VAL A 78 13.93 27.46 20.60
CA VAL A 78 13.77 28.70 19.80
C VAL A 78 12.43 28.84 19.11
N VAL A 79 11.57 27.81 19.13
CA VAL A 79 10.25 27.82 18.51
C VAL A 79 9.22 27.21 19.45
N ASP A 80 7.93 27.34 19.10
CA ASP A 80 6.87 26.63 19.80
C ASP A 80 6.98 25.14 19.46
N VAL A 81 7.75 24.44 20.27
CA VAL A 81 8.12 23.04 20.05
C VAL A 81 6.88 22.15 20.03
N GLN A 82 5.92 22.38 20.93
CA GLN A 82 4.71 21.56 21.01
C GLN A 82 3.87 21.67 19.73
N ARG A 83 3.72 22.88 19.23
CA ARG A 83 2.98 23.14 18.00
C ARG A 83 3.68 22.51 16.80
N TYR A 84 4.99 22.64 16.74
CA TYR A 84 5.80 22.07 15.66
C TYR A 84 5.70 20.55 15.66
N ASP A 85 5.86 19.90 16.80
CA ASP A 85 5.75 18.45 16.95
C ASP A 85 4.37 17.94 16.52
N LYS A 86 3.31 18.69 16.87
CA LYS A 86 1.95 18.35 16.48
C LYS A 86 1.79 18.35 14.96
N GLU A 87 2.34 19.35 14.28
CA GLU A 87 2.27 19.45 12.82
C GLU A 87 3.09 18.35 12.14
N VAL A 88 4.26 18.01 12.66
CA VAL A 88 5.07 16.89 12.16
C VAL A 88 4.33 15.58 12.28
N ARG A 89 3.67 15.34 13.42
CA ARG A 89 2.85 14.12 13.61
C ARG A 89 1.69 14.05 12.63
N LYS A 90 1.04 15.16 12.35
CA LYS A 90 -0.04 15.24 11.36
C LYS A 90 0.48 14.89 9.96
N PHE A 91 1.64 15.40 9.59
CA PHE A 91 2.25 15.10 8.30
C PHE A 91 2.56 13.62 8.17
N ASN A 92 3.22 13.02 9.17
CA ASN A 92 3.57 11.61 9.16
C ASN A 92 2.33 10.72 9.10
N GLU A 93 1.27 11.07 9.82
CA GLU A 93 0.01 10.34 9.81
C GLU A 93 -0.67 10.43 8.43
N ALA A 94 -0.63 11.58 7.79
CA ALA A 94 -1.18 11.76 6.44
C ALA A 94 -0.44 10.89 5.43
N VAL A 95 0.89 10.85 5.49
CA VAL A 95 1.73 10.00 4.62
C VAL A 95 1.40 8.52 4.85
N ARG A 96 1.24 8.10 6.10
CA ARG A 96 0.87 6.73 6.45
C ARG A 96 -0.49 6.36 5.86
N LYS A 97 -1.48 7.22 6.00
CA LYS A 97 -2.83 6.99 5.47
C LYS A 97 -2.84 6.87 3.95
N ILE A 98 -2.08 7.72 3.27
CA ILE A 98 -1.95 7.65 1.80
C ILE A 98 -1.34 6.31 1.40
N THR A 99 -0.27 5.89 2.07
CA THR A 99 0.40 4.62 1.80
C THR A 99 -0.56 3.44 1.97
N GLU A 100 -1.28 3.39 3.07
CA GLU A 100 -2.25 2.33 3.34
C GLU A 100 -3.37 2.31 2.31
N ALA A 101 -3.89 3.48 1.94
CA ALA A 101 -5.00 3.58 0.98
C ALA A 101 -4.61 3.10 -0.42
N VAL A 102 -3.35 3.28 -0.83
CA VAL A 102 -2.90 2.95 -2.18
C VAL A 102 -2.34 1.53 -2.28
N ILE A 103 -1.62 1.07 -1.26
CA ILE A 103 -0.88 -0.20 -1.33
C ILE A 103 -1.68 -1.37 -0.80
N LEU A 104 -2.42 -1.19 0.31
CA LEU A 104 -3.13 -2.30 0.93
C LEU A 104 -4.34 -2.72 0.11
N PRO A 105 -4.57 -4.04 -0.08
CA PRO A 105 -5.74 -4.54 -0.79
C PRO A 105 -7.04 -4.27 -0.02
N GLU A 106 -8.14 -4.14 -0.75
CA GLU A 106 -9.47 -4.05 -0.15
C GLU A 106 -9.93 -5.41 0.35
N LYS A 107 -10.64 -5.42 1.49
CA LYS A 107 -11.30 -6.62 1.97
C LYS A 107 -12.58 -6.85 1.19
N ASN A 108 -12.78 -8.10 0.75
CA ASN A 108 -14.02 -8.53 0.15
C ASN A 108 -14.83 -9.30 1.21
N GLU A 109 -15.75 -8.60 1.86
CA GLU A 109 -16.53 -9.15 2.97
C GLU A 109 -17.46 -10.30 2.55
N SER A 110 -17.79 -10.40 1.27
CA SER A 110 -18.65 -11.48 0.77
C SER A 110 -18.02 -12.86 0.89
N TRP A 111 -16.73 -12.94 1.15
CA TRP A 111 -15.99 -14.21 1.32
C TRP A 111 -15.84 -14.65 2.78
N GLN A 112 -16.35 -13.89 3.72
CA GLN A 112 -16.20 -14.18 5.14
C GLN A 112 -17.34 -15.01 5.70
#